data_23654b962ed75495cb50e95c9f224cc1
#
_entry.id   23654b962ed75495cb50e95c9f224cc1
#
_cell.length_a   1.000
_cell.length_b   1.000
_cell.length_c   1.000
_cell.angle_alpha   90.00
_cell.angle_beta   90.00
_cell.angle_gamma   90.00
#
_symmetry.space_group_name_H-M   'P 1'
#
loop_
_entity.id
_entity.type
_entity.pdbx_description
1 polymer ?
#
loop_
_entity_poly.entity_id
_entity_poly.type
_entity_poly.pdbx_seq_one_letter_code
_entity_poly.pdbx_strand_id
1 'polypeptide(L)'
;MNKLSSHVLVGENQETNFIYLMNIYTGCSVKVSRRIFKDVESIENNDEIMAFLDSEGFCKNTANLIQEVYDEESKQLNITFLIHENCNFRCTYCYEKFEKNAMEREVIDGVINYIAKRIQDDSRLEHVHLAWFGGEPLLNLKGIEYISENVIRLCEISNLSYSSDITTNGFLLNRRIYEKLTKLQVTNYQITIDGNQEHHDSQRVLKNGKGTYQRIIDNLLDISKNTKDSNLIALRTNVAPDNFESMPKHITKLISLFGEDERFDLNFHNVGNWGDKCIDIIKNNVALELSELTVSLGGKSEGILWNLMPNSYCYAGKKNNFVIGSDGMVYKCTVLLYDERNHIGNLENGKLKIDDKKESLWVADKMTDRCFSCPIGTACLNKKCPALLLSKKVENCLYNHEELNRMLKLMDQQNLFTYTVA
;
A
#
# COMPACT_ATOMS: atom_id res chain seq x y z
N MET A 1 38.57 2.01 0.15
CA MET A 1 37.67 0.83 0.08
C MET A 1 36.25 1.37 0.28
N ASN A 2 35.37 1.12 -0.67
CA ASN A 2 33.95 1.45 -0.52
C ASN A 2 33.37 0.56 0.59
N LYS A 3 32.55 1.12 1.47
CA LYS A 3 31.81 0.39 2.48
C LYS A 3 30.34 0.39 2.13
N LEU A 4 29.60 -0.59 2.64
CA LEU A 4 28.14 -0.60 2.52
C LEU A 4 27.54 0.66 3.10
N SER A 5 26.57 1.23 2.41
CA SER A 5 25.79 2.38 2.87
C SER A 5 25.00 2.04 4.14
N SER A 6 24.74 3.02 4.99
CA SER A 6 23.85 2.86 6.15
C SER A 6 22.40 2.51 5.78
N HIS A 7 21.99 2.67 4.52
CA HIS A 7 20.69 2.25 4.00
C HIS A 7 20.66 0.81 3.47
N VAL A 8 21.72 0.07 3.64
CA VAL A 8 21.71 -1.38 3.43
C VAL A 8 21.19 -2.06 4.69
N LEU A 9 20.03 -2.66 4.57
CA LEU A 9 19.52 -3.53 5.61
C LEU A 9 20.29 -4.85 5.56
N VAL A 10 20.92 -5.19 6.66
CA VAL A 10 21.65 -6.43 6.84
C VAL A 10 20.84 -7.35 7.74
N GLY A 11 20.70 -8.60 7.32
CA GLY A 11 20.09 -9.66 8.09
C GLY A 11 20.78 -10.98 7.91
N GLU A 12 20.38 -11.98 8.65
CA GLU A 12 20.95 -13.31 8.58
C GLU A 12 19.93 -14.40 8.90
N ASN A 13 20.14 -15.54 8.28
CA ASN A 13 19.42 -16.76 8.59
C ASN A 13 20.42 -17.90 8.88
N GLN A 14 20.45 -18.32 10.14
CA GLN A 14 21.35 -19.40 10.56
C GLN A 14 20.90 -20.77 10.02
N GLU A 15 19.60 -20.97 9.80
CA GLU A 15 19.05 -22.23 9.28
C GLU A 15 19.41 -22.46 7.80
N THR A 16 19.26 -21.39 6.98
CA THR A 16 19.61 -21.45 5.55
C THR A 16 21.07 -21.11 5.28
N ASN A 17 21.80 -20.66 6.30
CA ASN A 17 23.21 -20.29 6.21
C ASN A 17 23.52 -19.16 5.21
N PHE A 18 22.62 -18.16 5.14
CA PHE A 18 22.77 -16.95 4.31
C PHE A 18 22.93 -15.68 5.13
N ILE A 19 23.66 -14.71 4.57
CA ILE A 19 23.64 -13.29 4.93
C ILE A 19 22.77 -12.59 3.88
N TYR A 20 21.86 -11.74 4.35
CA TYR A 20 20.97 -10.95 3.51
C TYR A 20 21.43 -9.49 3.47
N LEU A 21 21.52 -8.94 2.28
CA LEU A 21 21.78 -7.53 2.03
C LEU A 21 20.62 -7.00 1.19
N MET A 22 19.96 -5.94 1.65
CA MET A 22 18.92 -5.26 0.90
C MET A 22 19.18 -3.77 0.87
N ASN A 23 19.35 -3.23 -0.33
CA ASN A 23 19.40 -1.79 -0.53
C ASN A 23 17.97 -1.24 -0.59
N ILE A 24 17.55 -0.62 0.50
CA ILE A 24 16.19 -0.08 0.63
C ILE A 24 15.90 1.07 -0.34
N TYR A 25 16.94 1.74 -0.86
CA TYR A 25 16.77 2.81 -1.84
C TYR A 25 16.51 2.31 -3.27
N THR A 26 17.25 1.27 -3.69
CA THR A 26 17.09 0.71 -5.05
C THR A 26 16.08 -0.44 -5.12
N GLY A 27 15.72 -1.02 -3.97
CA GLY A 27 14.94 -2.26 -3.88
C GLY A 27 15.75 -3.51 -4.23
N CYS A 28 17.03 -3.37 -4.60
CA CYS A 28 17.91 -4.49 -4.93
C CYS A 28 18.24 -5.29 -3.66
N SER A 29 18.21 -6.61 -3.76
CA SER A 29 18.47 -7.52 -2.65
C SER A 29 19.38 -8.67 -3.07
N VAL A 30 20.33 -9.00 -2.19
CA VAL A 30 21.35 -10.03 -2.43
C VAL A 30 21.38 -10.97 -1.22
N LYS A 31 21.31 -12.27 -1.47
CA LYS A 31 21.60 -13.27 -0.45
C LYS A 31 22.97 -13.91 -0.73
N VAL A 32 23.82 -13.95 0.28
CA VAL A 32 25.21 -14.40 0.21
C VAL A 32 25.41 -15.60 1.10
N SER A 33 25.94 -16.70 0.53
CA SER A 33 26.20 -17.92 1.28
C SER A 33 27.33 -17.73 2.31
N ARG A 34 27.09 -18.11 3.56
CA ARG A 34 28.12 -18.14 4.61
C ARG A 34 29.22 -19.17 4.37
N ARG A 35 29.06 -20.05 3.40
CA ARG A 35 30.13 -20.94 2.96
C ARG A 35 31.25 -20.18 2.23
N ILE A 36 30.91 -19.04 1.60
CA ILE A 36 31.85 -18.19 0.86
C ILE A 36 32.31 -17.02 1.74
N PHE A 37 31.36 -16.34 2.40
CA PHE A 37 31.63 -15.19 3.26
C PHE A 37 31.09 -15.42 4.65
N LYS A 38 31.96 -15.43 5.65
CA LYS A 38 31.63 -15.74 7.03
C LYS A 38 30.68 -14.69 7.66
N ASP A 39 30.90 -13.44 7.33
CA ASP A 39 30.23 -12.25 7.89
C ASP A 39 30.31 -11.07 6.89
N VAL A 40 29.68 -9.95 7.25
CA VAL A 40 29.65 -8.73 6.45
C VAL A 40 31.06 -8.16 6.24
N GLU A 41 31.93 -8.23 7.25
CA GLU A 41 33.31 -7.76 7.15
C GLU A 41 34.09 -8.53 6.07
N SER A 42 33.88 -9.83 5.95
CA SER A 42 34.48 -10.64 4.88
C SER A 42 33.94 -10.30 3.48
N ILE A 43 32.68 -9.84 3.38
CA ILE A 43 32.10 -9.31 2.14
C ILE A 43 32.76 -7.97 1.81
N GLU A 44 32.85 -7.05 2.76
CA GLU A 44 33.44 -5.70 2.58
C GLU A 44 34.94 -5.74 2.25
N ASN A 45 35.64 -6.80 2.62
CA ASN A 45 37.06 -7.01 2.32
C ASN A 45 37.31 -7.73 0.97
N ASN A 46 36.27 -8.06 0.21
CA ASN A 46 36.40 -8.72 -1.09
C ASN A 46 36.09 -7.72 -2.23
N ASP A 47 37.12 -7.36 -3.02
CA ASP A 47 37.02 -6.34 -4.04
C ASP A 47 36.03 -6.68 -5.16
N GLU A 48 35.88 -7.98 -5.53
CA GLU A 48 35.02 -8.42 -6.62
C GLU A 48 33.52 -8.26 -6.23
N ILE A 49 33.13 -8.77 -5.07
CA ILE A 49 31.74 -8.62 -4.60
C ILE A 49 31.42 -7.16 -4.29
N MET A 50 32.37 -6.41 -3.73
CA MET A 50 32.16 -4.99 -3.45
C MET A 50 32.01 -4.16 -4.73
N ALA A 51 32.72 -4.47 -5.80
CA ALA A 51 32.53 -3.83 -7.11
C ALA A 51 31.12 -4.11 -7.66
N PHE A 52 30.63 -5.34 -7.54
CA PHE A 52 29.26 -5.70 -7.92
C PHE A 52 28.24 -4.94 -7.03
N LEU A 53 28.40 -4.95 -5.73
CA LEU A 53 27.48 -4.26 -4.80
C LEU A 53 27.46 -2.74 -5.04
N ASP A 54 28.63 -2.14 -5.39
CA ASP A 54 28.72 -0.72 -5.73
C ASP A 54 27.96 -0.40 -7.02
N SER A 55 28.07 -1.25 -8.06
CA SER A 55 27.30 -1.09 -9.29
C SER A 55 25.78 -1.16 -9.08
N GLU A 56 25.31 -1.93 -8.08
CA GLU A 56 23.92 -2.03 -7.67
C GLU A 56 23.50 -0.94 -6.64
N GLY A 57 24.40 0.01 -6.35
CA GLY A 57 24.14 1.17 -5.52
C GLY A 57 24.26 0.94 -4.01
N PHE A 58 24.79 -0.20 -3.55
CA PHE A 58 24.91 -0.51 -2.10
C PHE A 58 25.92 0.37 -1.37
N CYS A 59 26.79 1.10 -2.08
CA CYS A 59 27.83 1.98 -1.51
C CYS A 59 27.51 3.48 -1.63
N LYS A 60 26.33 3.85 -2.13
CA LYS A 60 25.93 5.25 -2.31
C LYS A 60 25.83 6.01 -0.99
N ASN A 61 26.17 7.31 -1.02
CA ASN A 61 26.06 8.19 0.14
C ASN A 61 24.60 8.48 0.49
N THR A 62 24.26 8.30 1.76
CA THR A 62 22.92 8.45 2.33
C THR A 62 22.29 9.84 2.14
N ALA A 63 23.08 10.91 2.32
CA ALA A 63 22.54 12.27 2.29
C ALA A 63 21.89 12.62 0.93
N ASN A 64 22.46 12.11 -0.17
CA ASN A 64 21.92 12.33 -1.51
C ASN A 64 20.68 11.48 -1.76
N LEU A 65 20.60 10.27 -1.19
CA LEU A 65 19.50 9.34 -1.43
C LEU A 65 18.15 9.88 -0.96
N ILE A 66 18.11 10.60 0.16
CA ILE A 66 16.86 11.18 0.68
C ILE A 66 16.35 12.29 -0.23
N GLN A 67 17.25 13.13 -0.77
CA GLN A 67 16.86 14.14 -1.74
C GLN A 67 16.34 13.49 -3.03
N GLU A 68 17.00 12.45 -3.51
CA GLU A 68 16.53 11.68 -4.67
C GLU A 68 15.13 11.09 -4.45
N VAL A 69 14.79 10.60 -3.25
CA VAL A 69 13.43 10.11 -2.93
C VAL A 69 12.39 11.25 -3.05
N TYR A 70 12.69 12.45 -2.57
CA TYR A 70 11.78 13.59 -2.71
C TYR A 70 11.66 14.05 -4.17
N ASP A 71 12.75 14.02 -4.93
CA ASP A 71 12.75 14.37 -6.35
C ASP A 71 11.89 13.39 -7.16
N GLU A 72 12.02 12.09 -6.92
CA GLU A 72 11.18 11.05 -7.54
C GLU A 72 9.70 11.18 -7.13
N GLU A 73 9.40 11.48 -5.85
CA GLU A 73 8.04 11.78 -5.43
C GLU A 73 7.44 12.96 -6.20
N SER A 74 8.25 13.99 -6.46
CA SER A 74 7.79 15.19 -7.15
C SER A 74 7.33 14.95 -8.60
N LYS A 75 7.78 13.86 -9.21
CA LYS A 75 7.43 13.45 -10.58
C LYS A 75 6.08 12.71 -10.67
N GLN A 76 5.44 12.44 -9.56
CA GLN A 76 4.20 11.68 -9.50
C GLN A 76 3.05 12.55 -8.98
N LEU A 77 1.88 12.42 -9.60
CA LEU A 77 0.62 12.93 -9.09
C LEU A 77 -0.27 11.75 -8.71
N ASN A 78 -0.61 11.64 -7.42
CA ASN A 78 -1.44 10.56 -6.91
C ASN A 78 -2.76 11.12 -6.37
N ILE A 79 -3.88 10.61 -6.84
CA ILE A 79 -5.20 11.05 -6.39
C ILE A 79 -6.04 9.85 -5.98
N THR A 80 -6.42 9.82 -4.71
CA THR A 80 -7.42 8.88 -4.19
C THR A 80 -8.80 9.52 -4.27
N PHE A 81 -9.73 8.86 -4.92
CA PHE A 81 -11.11 9.32 -5.04
C PHE A 81 -12.02 8.63 -4.04
N LEU A 82 -12.70 9.39 -3.19
CA LEU A 82 -13.88 8.90 -2.50
C LEU A 82 -15.06 8.99 -3.47
N ILE A 83 -14.99 8.16 -4.53
CA ILE A 83 -15.90 8.26 -5.69
C ILE A 83 -17.36 8.01 -5.34
N HIS A 84 -17.60 7.25 -4.26
CA HIS A 84 -18.91 7.03 -3.66
C HIS A 84 -18.74 6.81 -2.15
N GLU A 85 -19.14 7.78 -1.33
CA GLU A 85 -18.93 7.75 0.12
C GLU A 85 -20.02 6.95 0.89
N ASN A 86 -21.10 6.53 0.25
CA ASN A 86 -22.01 5.54 0.82
C ASN A 86 -21.58 4.12 0.44
N CYS A 87 -22.06 3.12 1.15
CA CYS A 87 -21.70 1.72 0.93
C CYS A 87 -22.96 0.85 0.91
N ASN A 88 -22.94 -0.24 0.15
CA ASN A 88 -23.95 -1.30 0.19
C ASN A 88 -23.83 -2.17 1.45
N PHE A 89 -22.68 -2.10 2.17
CA PHE A 89 -22.45 -2.80 3.44
C PHE A 89 -22.71 -1.89 4.66
N ARG A 90 -22.80 -2.53 5.83
CA ARG A 90 -22.77 -1.90 7.17
C ARG A 90 -21.87 -2.71 8.08
N CYS A 91 -20.55 -2.62 7.83
CA CYS A 91 -19.54 -3.31 8.64
C CYS A 91 -19.54 -2.76 10.06
N THR A 92 -19.40 -3.63 11.07
CA THR A 92 -19.47 -3.26 12.48
C THR A 92 -18.34 -2.31 12.90
N TYR A 93 -17.16 -2.48 12.33
CA TYR A 93 -15.95 -1.68 12.61
C TYR A 93 -15.74 -0.50 11.64
N CYS A 94 -16.65 -0.26 10.68
CA CYS A 94 -16.48 0.80 9.70
C CYS A 94 -16.47 2.18 10.36
N TYR A 95 -15.45 2.99 10.03
CA TYR A 95 -15.30 4.36 10.53
C TYR A 95 -16.09 5.39 9.71
N GLU A 96 -16.58 5.01 8.52
CA GLU A 96 -17.35 5.92 7.66
C GLU A 96 -18.78 6.14 8.16
N LYS A 97 -19.26 7.37 8.01
CA LYS A 97 -20.60 7.79 8.49
C LYS A 97 -21.69 7.63 7.44
N PHE A 98 -21.32 7.40 6.18
CA PHE A 98 -22.24 7.21 5.04
C PHE A 98 -23.20 8.39 4.78
N GLU A 99 -22.78 9.61 5.09
CA GLU A 99 -23.58 10.83 4.98
C GLU A 99 -23.62 11.40 3.54
N LYS A 100 -22.59 11.09 2.74
CA LYS A 100 -22.48 11.51 1.35
C LYS A 100 -22.70 10.33 0.41
N ASN A 101 -22.88 10.62 -0.88
CA ASN A 101 -23.17 9.63 -1.90
C ASN A 101 -22.12 9.65 -3.04
N ALA A 102 -22.57 9.46 -4.28
CA ALA A 102 -21.72 9.48 -5.46
C ALA A 102 -21.14 10.89 -5.70
N MET A 103 -19.89 10.93 -6.16
CA MET A 103 -19.28 12.16 -6.67
C MET A 103 -20.08 12.68 -7.85
N GLU A 104 -20.48 13.96 -7.76
CA GLU A 104 -21.28 14.62 -8.78
C GLU A 104 -20.46 14.99 -10.01
N ARG A 105 -21.13 15.18 -11.14
CA ARG A 105 -20.50 15.43 -12.42
C ARG A 105 -19.61 16.69 -12.40
N GLU A 106 -20.02 17.73 -11.73
CA GLU A 106 -19.27 18.98 -11.60
C GLU A 106 -17.93 18.79 -10.88
N VAL A 107 -17.92 17.98 -9.82
CA VAL A 107 -16.69 17.64 -9.10
C VAL A 107 -15.79 16.77 -9.99
N ILE A 108 -16.34 15.78 -10.68
CA ILE A 108 -15.60 14.93 -11.63
C ILE A 108 -14.93 15.78 -12.72
N ASP A 109 -15.68 16.65 -13.39
CA ASP A 109 -15.14 17.51 -14.44
C ASP A 109 -14.09 18.49 -13.87
N GLY A 110 -14.30 18.99 -12.64
CA GLY A 110 -13.34 19.82 -11.93
C GLY A 110 -12.01 19.11 -11.66
N VAL A 111 -12.05 17.81 -11.26
CA VAL A 111 -10.82 17.03 -11.04
C VAL A 111 -10.10 16.75 -12.35
N ILE A 112 -10.82 16.39 -13.41
CA ILE A 112 -10.20 16.15 -14.73
C ILE A 112 -9.49 17.44 -15.20
N ASN A 113 -10.13 18.60 -15.06
CA ASN A 113 -9.52 19.90 -15.38
C ASN A 113 -8.29 20.20 -14.51
N TYR A 114 -8.33 19.86 -13.22
CA TYR A 114 -7.18 19.99 -12.33
C TYR A 114 -6.00 19.13 -12.80
N ILE A 115 -6.24 17.86 -13.13
CA ILE A 115 -5.20 16.95 -13.63
C ILE A 115 -4.61 17.46 -14.94
N ALA A 116 -5.46 17.87 -15.90
CA ALA A 116 -5.04 18.43 -17.17
C ALA A 116 -4.12 19.64 -16.97
N LYS A 117 -4.51 20.54 -16.07
CA LYS A 117 -3.71 21.72 -15.74
C LYS A 117 -2.39 21.37 -15.07
N ARG A 118 -2.37 20.40 -14.12
CA ARG A 118 -1.14 19.95 -13.47
C ARG A 118 -0.16 19.35 -14.48
N ILE A 119 -0.64 18.56 -15.44
CA ILE A 119 0.17 18.01 -16.53
C ILE A 119 0.74 19.14 -17.40
N GLN A 120 -0.02 20.18 -17.68
CA GLN A 120 0.44 21.31 -18.48
C GLN A 120 1.45 22.20 -17.74
N ASP A 121 1.23 22.45 -16.45
CA ASP A 121 1.99 23.42 -15.66
C ASP A 121 3.29 22.84 -15.06
N ASP A 122 3.42 21.52 -14.91
CA ASP A 122 4.58 20.86 -14.27
C ASP A 122 5.26 19.88 -15.24
N SER A 123 6.27 20.37 -15.96
CA SER A 123 7.06 19.57 -16.93
C SER A 123 7.89 18.45 -16.31
N ARG A 124 7.99 18.38 -14.98
CA ARG A 124 8.70 17.28 -14.28
C ARG A 124 7.79 16.08 -14.03
N LEU A 125 6.47 16.25 -14.21
CA LEU A 125 5.53 15.16 -13.99
C LEU A 125 5.76 14.04 -15.02
N GLU A 126 5.92 12.82 -14.55
CA GLU A 126 6.17 11.63 -15.36
C GLU A 126 5.06 10.58 -15.20
N HIS A 127 4.31 10.63 -14.08
CA HIS A 127 3.31 9.62 -13.74
C HIS A 127 2.07 10.20 -13.08
N VAL A 128 0.90 9.66 -13.45
CA VAL A 128 -0.37 9.93 -12.78
C VAL A 128 -0.93 8.60 -12.26
N HIS A 129 -1.22 8.55 -10.97
CA HIS A 129 -1.85 7.40 -10.32
C HIS A 129 -3.21 7.75 -9.75
N LEU A 130 -4.22 6.93 -10.03
CA LEU A 130 -5.57 7.08 -9.49
C LEU A 130 -5.93 5.89 -8.60
N ALA A 131 -6.36 6.17 -7.36
CA ALA A 131 -6.83 5.16 -6.42
C ALA A 131 -8.35 5.31 -6.20
N TRP A 132 -9.10 4.24 -6.43
CA TRP A 132 -10.56 4.21 -6.27
C TRP A 132 -10.92 3.71 -4.88
N PHE A 133 -11.57 4.56 -4.11
CA PHE A 133 -11.90 4.35 -2.69
C PHE A 133 -13.27 4.93 -2.34
N GLY A 134 -13.60 4.98 -1.03
CA GLY A 134 -14.81 5.47 -0.44
C GLY A 134 -15.54 4.38 0.34
N GLY A 135 -16.84 4.52 0.58
CA GLY A 135 -17.64 3.47 1.17
C GLY A 135 -17.65 2.21 0.30
N GLU A 136 -18.09 2.36 -0.96
CA GLU A 136 -17.93 1.33 -1.99
C GLU A 136 -17.80 1.99 -3.38
N PRO A 137 -16.61 1.98 -3.99
CA PRO A 137 -16.38 2.67 -5.26
C PRO A 137 -17.20 2.10 -6.43
N LEU A 138 -17.48 0.80 -6.44
CA LEU A 138 -18.24 0.18 -7.54
C LEU A 138 -19.71 0.59 -7.60
N LEU A 139 -20.22 1.31 -6.60
CA LEU A 139 -21.53 1.95 -6.68
C LEU A 139 -21.56 3.14 -7.66
N ASN A 140 -20.39 3.70 -8.00
CA ASN A 140 -20.24 4.73 -9.03
C ASN A 140 -19.26 4.30 -10.13
N LEU A 141 -19.47 3.11 -10.69
CA LEU A 141 -18.64 2.58 -11.78
C LEU A 141 -18.59 3.54 -12.99
N LYS A 142 -19.68 4.24 -13.30
CA LYS A 142 -19.71 5.22 -14.41
C LYS A 142 -18.79 6.40 -14.17
N GLY A 143 -18.67 6.87 -12.93
CA GLY A 143 -17.72 7.91 -12.55
C GLY A 143 -16.27 7.43 -12.72
N ILE A 144 -15.97 6.21 -12.28
CA ILE A 144 -14.66 5.56 -12.48
C ILE A 144 -14.32 5.51 -13.97
N GLU A 145 -15.21 4.96 -14.81
CA GLU A 145 -15.04 4.85 -16.26
C GLU A 145 -14.73 6.24 -16.88
N TYR A 146 -15.56 7.21 -16.58
CA TYR A 146 -15.44 8.54 -17.18
C TYR A 146 -14.13 9.25 -16.78
N ILE A 147 -13.74 9.22 -15.51
CA ILE A 147 -12.48 9.80 -15.05
C ILE A 147 -11.29 9.07 -15.67
N SER A 148 -11.28 7.72 -15.61
CA SER A 148 -10.18 6.92 -16.15
C SER A 148 -9.95 7.17 -17.63
N GLU A 149 -11.02 7.12 -18.47
CA GLU A 149 -10.89 7.32 -19.91
C GLU A 149 -10.32 8.70 -20.26
N ASN A 150 -10.75 9.76 -19.55
CA ASN A 150 -10.22 11.11 -19.77
C ASN A 150 -8.77 11.26 -19.32
N VAL A 151 -8.41 10.72 -18.13
CA VAL A 151 -7.05 10.85 -17.59
C VAL A 151 -6.06 9.99 -18.38
N ILE A 152 -6.43 8.77 -18.79
CA ILE A 152 -5.61 7.93 -19.67
C ILE A 152 -5.28 8.70 -20.95
N ARG A 153 -6.30 9.29 -21.61
CA ARG A 153 -6.08 10.08 -22.83
C ARG A 153 -5.16 11.29 -22.59
N LEU A 154 -5.32 12.00 -21.47
CA LEU A 154 -4.44 13.11 -21.11
C LEU A 154 -2.98 12.64 -20.94
N CYS A 155 -2.76 11.52 -20.26
CA CYS A 155 -1.43 10.93 -20.08
C CYS A 155 -0.82 10.52 -21.42
N GLU A 156 -1.58 9.84 -22.29
CA GLU A 156 -1.12 9.41 -23.63
C GLU A 156 -0.67 10.61 -24.48
N ILE A 157 -1.50 11.68 -24.56
CA ILE A 157 -1.16 12.90 -25.33
C ILE A 157 0.08 13.60 -24.78
N SER A 158 0.30 13.53 -23.46
CA SER A 158 1.41 14.20 -22.77
C SER A 158 2.64 13.30 -22.55
N ASN A 159 2.62 12.07 -23.07
CA ASN A 159 3.68 11.07 -22.89
C ASN A 159 4.00 10.78 -21.41
N LEU A 160 2.96 10.70 -20.58
CA LEU A 160 3.04 10.33 -19.18
C LEU A 160 2.61 8.87 -18.98
N SER A 161 3.16 8.22 -17.98
CA SER A 161 2.66 6.92 -17.55
C SER A 161 1.40 7.08 -16.68
N TYR A 162 0.54 6.06 -16.71
CA TYR A 162 -0.69 6.00 -15.91
C TYR A 162 -0.79 4.65 -15.21
N SER A 163 -1.32 4.65 -13.99
CA SER A 163 -1.74 3.45 -13.29
C SER A 163 -2.95 3.71 -12.41
N SER A 164 -3.67 2.66 -12.03
CA SER A 164 -4.72 2.80 -11.03
C SER A 164 -4.90 1.55 -10.18
N ASP A 165 -5.47 1.73 -8.99
CA ASP A 165 -5.87 0.68 -8.07
C ASP A 165 -7.30 0.88 -7.54
N ILE A 166 -7.84 -0.17 -6.92
CA ILE A 166 -9.17 -0.12 -6.30
C ILE A 166 -9.21 -0.88 -4.98
N THR A 167 -9.77 -0.23 -3.96
CA THR A 167 -10.18 -0.89 -2.72
C THR A 167 -11.70 -1.06 -2.72
N THR A 168 -12.17 -2.29 -2.77
CA THR A 168 -13.60 -2.62 -2.85
C THR A 168 -13.97 -3.74 -1.87
N ASN A 169 -15.25 -3.80 -1.49
CA ASN A 169 -15.75 -4.92 -0.71
C ASN A 169 -15.93 -6.21 -1.55
N GLY A 170 -15.74 -6.16 -2.87
CA GLY A 170 -15.77 -7.30 -3.78
C GLY A 170 -17.16 -7.82 -4.14
N PHE A 171 -18.23 -7.38 -3.48
CA PHE A 171 -19.58 -7.90 -3.69
C PHE A 171 -20.13 -7.62 -5.10
N LEU A 172 -19.83 -6.46 -5.66
CA LEU A 172 -20.21 -6.05 -7.01
C LEU A 172 -19.18 -6.45 -8.06
N LEU A 173 -17.98 -6.87 -7.67
CA LEU A 173 -16.86 -7.17 -8.55
C LEU A 173 -17.04 -8.53 -9.25
N ASN A 174 -18.04 -8.64 -10.12
CA ASN A 174 -18.13 -9.80 -11.00
C ASN A 174 -17.10 -9.72 -12.14
N ARG A 175 -16.87 -10.83 -12.86
CA ARG A 175 -15.89 -10.90 -13.95
C ARG A 175 -16.06 -9.80 -14.99
N ARG A 176 -17.27 -9.46 -15.41
CA ARG A 176 -17.52 -8.39 -16.39
C ARG A 176 -17.04 -7.02 -15.91
N ILE A 177 -17.27 -6.70 -14.64
CA ILE A 177 -16.78 -5.45 -14.03
C ILE A 177 -15.26 -5.49 -13.88
N TYR A 178 -14.70 -6.61 -13.46
CA TYR A 178 -13.25 -6.81 -13.36
C TYR A 178 -12.56 -6.58 -14.72
N GLU A 179 -13.02 -7.26 -15.80
CA GLU A 179 -12.48 -7.10 -17.15
C GLU A 179 -12.60 -5.65 -17.67
N LYS A 180 -13.66 -4.95 -17.29
CA LYS A 180 -13.83 -3.54 -17.61
C LYS A 180 -12.80 -2.67 -16.90
N LEU A 181 -12.61 -2.86 -15.61
CA LEU A 181 -11.60 -2.13 -14.81
C LEU A 181 -10.18 -2.43 -15.29
N THR A 182 -9.87 -3.67 -15.66
CA THR A 182 -8.57 -4.03 -16.26
C THR A 182 -8.31 -3.27 -17.55
N LYS A 183 -9.32 -3.07 -18.41
CA LYS A 183 -9.19 -2.21 -19.61
C LYS A 183 -8.95 -0.73 -19.27
N LEU A 184 -9.36 -0.27 -18.11
CA LEU A 184 -9.09 1.05 -17.57
C LEU A 184 -7.77 1.12 -16.78
N GLN A 185 -6.91 0.11 -16.95
CA GLN A 185 -5.59 0.00 -16.30
C GLN A 185 -5.66 -0.03 -14.77
N VAL A 186 -6.74 -0.56 -14.21
CA VAL A 186 -6.77 -0.95 -12.79
C VAL A 186 -6.00 -2.24 -12.67
N THR A 187 -4.82 -2.19 -12.04
CA THR A 187 -3.88 -3.32 -11.95
C THR A 187 -3.78 -3.92 -10.56
N ASN A 188 -4.23 -3.17 -9.54
CA ASN A 188 -4.19 -3.64 -8.16
C ASN A 188 -5.58 -3.57 -7.54
N TYR A 189 -6.01 -4.68 -6.97
CA TYR A 189 -7.31 -4.83 -6.33
C TYR A 189 -7.11 -5.20 -4.86
N GLN A 190 -7.61 -4.39 -3.94
CA GLN A 190 -7.67 -4.76 -2.52
C GLN A 190 -9.11 -5.16 -2.17
N ILE A 191 -9.30 -6.41 -1.75
CA ILE A 191 -10.61 -6.97 -1.43
C ILE A 191 -10.60 -7.54 -0.02
N THR A 192 -11.58 -7.17 0.81
CA THR A 192 -11.58 -7.57 2.21
C THR A 192 -12.38 -8.82 2.48
N ILE A 193 -11.74 -9.82 3.11
CA ILE A 193 -12.36 -11.06 3.60
C ILE A 193 -11.90 -11.28 5.07
N ASP A 194 -12.80 -11.08 6.03
CA ASP A 194 -12.48 -11.10 7.45
C ASP A 194 -12.84 -12.45 8.09
N GLY A 195 -11.93 -13.42 7.99
CA GLY A 195 -12.11 -14.73 8.62
C GLY A 195 -12.97 -15.70 7.82
N ASN A 196 -13.49 -16.72 8.49
CA ASN A 196 -14.43 -17.69 7.92
C ASN A 196 -15.77 -17.03 7.60
N GLN A 197 -16.67 -17.77 6.91
CA GLN A 197 -17.95 -17.23 6.49
C GLN A 197 -18.80 -16.72 7.67
N GLU A 198 -18.85 -17.43 8.78
CA GLU A 198 -19.64 -17.05 9.95
C GLU A 198 -19.16 -15.71 10.53
N HIS A 199 -17.84 -15.59 10.75
CA HIS A 199 -17.25 -14.35 11.26
C HIS A 199 -17.42 -13.20 10.24
N HIS A 200 -17.07 -13.43 8.97
CA HIS A 200 -17.21 -12.41 7.93
C HIS A 200 -18.66 -11.89 7.86
N ASP A 201 -19.63 -12.79 7.80
CA ASP A 201 -21.04 -12.44 7.67
C ASP A 201 -21.64 -11.83 8.97
N SER A 202 -20.98 -12.00 10.13
CA SER A 202 -21.34 -11.26 11.36
C SER A 202 -20.83 -9.82 11.36
N GLN A 203 -19.69 -9.55 10.69
CA GLN A 203 -19.03 -8.25 10.69
C GLN A 203 -19.35 -7.41 9.46
N ARG A 204 -19.53 -8.02 8.30
CA ARG A 204 -19.61 -7.36 6.99
C ARG A 204 -20.91 -7.68 6.27
N VAL A 205 -22.01 -7.19 6.82
CA VAL A 205 -23.35 -7.43 6.28
C VAL A 205 -23.76 -6.38 5.26
N LEU A 206 -24.66 -6.75 4.35
CA LEU A 206 -25.41 -5.80 3.54
C LEU A 206 -26.28 -4.87 4.41
N LYS A 207 -26.72 -3.73 3.87
CA LYS A 207 -27.69 -2.83 4.54
C LYS A 207 -28.95 -3.54 5.06
N ASN A 208 -29.35 -4.65 4.44
CA ASN A 208 -30.52 -5.44 4.85
C ASN A 208 -30.17 -6.61 5.78
N GLY A 209 -28.95 -6.66 6.30
CA GLY A 209 -28.48 -7.67 7.24
C GLY A 209 -28.09 -9.02 6.62
N LYS A 210 -28.14 -9.19 5.30
CA LYS A 210 -27.72 -10.44 4.65
C LYS A 210 -26.21 -10.57 4.61
N GLY A 211 -25.71 -11.82 4.71
CA GLY A 211 -24.30 -12.15 4.55
C GLY A 211 -23.76 -11.84 3.15
N THR A 212 -22.47 -11.73 3.04
CA THR A 212 -21.78 -11.27 1.83
C THR A 212 -20.64 -12.18 1.39
N TYR A 213 -20.13 -13.03 2.28
CA TYR A 213 -18.96 -13.88 2.08
C TYR A 213 -19.06 -14.72 0.80
N GLN A 214 -20.12 -15.53 0.67
CA GLN A 214 -20.25 -16.47 -0.45
C GLN A 214 -20.25 -15.75 -1.80
N ARG A 215 -20.93 -14.60 -1.90
CA ARG A 215 -20.95 -13.80 -3.13
C ARG A 215 -19.58 -13.27 -3.52
N ILE A 216 -18.78 -12.84 -2.54
CA ILE A 216 -17.42 -12.34 -2.79
C ILE A 216 -16.55 -13.52 -3.26
N ILE A 217 -16.59 -14.66 -2.58
CA ILE A 217 -15.83 -15.86 -2.96
C ILE A 217 -16.21 -16.33 -4.38
N ASP A 218 -17.50 -16.38 -4.71
CA ASP A 218 -17.95 -16.79 -6.05
C ASP A 218 -17.43 -15.84 -7.14
N ASN A 219 -17.46 -14.52 -6.91
CA ASN A 219 -16.90 -13.53 -7.82
C ASN A 219 -15.39 -13.75 -8.03
N LEU A 220 -14.64 -13.93 -6.95
CA LEU A 220 -13.18 -14.13 -7.02
C LEU A 220 -12.81 -15.46 -7.70
N LEU A 221 -13.56 -16.53 -7.46
CA LEU A 221 -13.36 -17.80 -8.14
C LEU A 221 -13.67 -17.72 -9.64
N ASP A 222 -14.71 -16.96 -10.04
CA ASP A 222 -15.01 -16.74 -11.47
C ASP A 222 -13.89 -15.93 -12.15
N ILE A 223 -13.36 -14.90 -11.47
CA ILE A 223 -12.21 -14.11 -11.95
C ILE A 223 -10.97 -15.00 -12.08
N SER A 224 -10.61 -15.74 -11.04
CA SER A 224 -9.44 -16.61 -11.03
C SER A 224 -9.46 -17.64 -12.17
N LYS A 225 -10.60 -18.28 -12.39
CA LYS A 225 -10.74 -19.33 -13.41
C LYS A 225 -10.81 -18.81 -14.85
N ASN A 226 -11.39 -17.63 -15.05
CA ASN A 226 -11.82 -17.19 -16.37
C ASN A 226 -11.11 -15.93 -16.89
N THR A 227 -10.13 -15.38 -16.16
CA THR A 227 -9.27 -14.27 -16.62
C THR A 227 -7.79 -14.66 -16.57
N LYS A 228 -6.93 -14.03 -17.39
CA LYS A 228 -5.52 -14.39 -17.57
C LYS A 228 -4.60 -13.17 -17.60
N ASP A 229 -4.99 -12.10 -16.94
CA ASP A 229 -4.14 -10.91 -16.73
C ASP A 229 -3.11 -11.14 -15.61
N SER A 230 -2.26 -10.15 -15.38
CA SER A 230 -1.22 -10.15 -14.34
C SER A 230 -1.53 -9.15 -13.20
N ASN A 231 -2.81 -8.80 -13.02
CA ASN A 231 -3.20 -7.86 -11.97
C ASN A 231 -3.00 -8.48 -10.58
N LEU A 232 -2.61 -7.66 -9.60
CA LEU A 232 -2.51 -8.09 -8.21
C LEU A 232 -3.89 -8.06 -7.54
N ILE A 233 -4.26 -9.13 -6.86
CA ILE A 233 -5.49 -9.24 -6.05
C ILE A 233 -5.10 -9.49 -4.60
N ALA A 234 -5.00 -8.42 -3.84
CA ALA A 234 -4.68 -8.47 -2.42
C ALA A 234 -5.94 -8.80 -1.60
N LEU A 235 -5.97 -10.00 -1.04
CA LEU A 235 -7.02 -10.42 -0.11
C LEU A 235 -6.68 -9.89 1.29
N ARG A 236 -7.28 -8.76 1.64
CA ARG A 236 -7.07 -8.13 2.94
C ARG A 236 -7.93 -8.79 4.00
N THR A 237 -7.32 -9.17 5.12
CA THR A 237 -8.01 -9.58 6.34
C THR A 237 -7.79 -8.54 7.43
N ASN A 238 -8.87 -7.97 7.94
CA ASN A 238 -8.83 -7.12 9.14
C ASN A 238 -8.86 -8.03 10.37
N VAL A 239 -7.82 -7.94 11.19
CA VAL A 239 -7.61 -8.83 12.33
C VAL A 239 -7.99 -8.10 13.62
N ALA A 240 -8.87 -8.72 14.38
CA ALA A 240 -9.37 -8.27 15.67
C ALA A 240 -9.30 -9.42 16.69
N PRO A 241 -9.47 -9.16 18.00
CA PRO A 241 -9.39 -10.23 19.02
C PRO A 241 -10.34 -11.40 18.78
N ASP A 242 -11.51 -11.15 18.22
CA ASP A 242 -12.57 -12.14 18.02
C ASP A 242 -12.35 -13.07 16.82
N ASN A 243 -11.45 -12.72 15.88
CA ASN A 243 -11.12 -13.60 14.75
C ASN A 243 -9.68 -14.15 14.78
N PHE A 244 -8.80 -13.65 15.66
CA PHE A 244 -7.38 -13.97 15.65
C PHE A 244 -7.10 -15.49 15.77
N GLU A 245 -7.77 -16.16 16.72
CA GLU A 245 -7.58 -17.61 16.94
C GLU A 245 -8.01 -18.45 15.73
N SER A 246 -8.91 -17.94 14.89
CA SER A 246 -9.40 -18.65 13.70
C SER A 246 -8.52 -18.43 12.46
N MET A 247 -7.51 -17.55 12.50
CA MET A 247 -6.68 -17.18 11.36
C MET A 247 -6.02 -18.37 10.67
N PRO A 248 -5.44 -19.37 11.36
CA PRO A 248 -4.84 -20.53 10.68
C PRO A 248 -5.82 -21.25 9.74
N LYS A 249 -7.07 -21.45 10.18
CA LYS A 249 -8.11 -22.07 9.36
C LYS A 249 -8.54 -21.18 8.18
N HIS A 250 -8.66 -19.88 8.43
CA HIS A 250 -8.99 -18.91 7.40
C HIS A 250 -7.92 -18.85 6.30
N ILE A 251 -6.65 -18.75 6.67
CA ILE A 251 -5.48 -18.74 5.77
C ILE A 251 -5.47 -20.02 4.93
N THR A 252 -5.54 -21.20 5.58
CA THR A 252 -5.59 -22.49 4.87
C THR A 252 -6.74 -22.55 3.85
N LYS A 253 -7.91 -22.01 4.21
CA LYS A 253 -9.06 -21.96 3.29
C LYS A 253 -8.78 -21.05 2.09
N LEU A 254 -8.23 -19.85 2.29
CA LEU A 254 -7.90 -18.95 1.18
C LEU A 254 -6.82 -19.55 0.26
N ILE A 255 -5.78 -20.16 0.82
CA ILE A 255 -4.76 -20.89 0.05
C ILE A 255 -5.39 -22.00 -0.78
N SER A 256 -6.32 -22.79 -0.21
CA SER A 256 -7.00 -23.85 -0.95
C SER A 256 -7.87 -23.36 -2.10
N LEU A 257 -8.34 -22.11 -2.05
CA LEU A 257 -9.20 -21.53 -3.10
C LEU A 257 -8.39 -20.80 -4.17
N PHE A 258 -7.30 -20.11 -3.78
CA PHE A 258 -6.61 -19.15 -4.63
C PHE A 258 -5.10 -19.37 -4.73
N GLY A 259 -4.50 -20.29 -3.99
CA GLY A 259 -3.04 -20.48 -3.94
C GLY A 259 -2.40 -20.91 -5.27
N GLU A 260 -3.17 -21.47 -6.18
CA GLU A 260 -2.72 -21.82 -7.56
C GLU A 260 -2.69 -20.60 -8.50
N ASP A 261 -3.23 -19.46 -8.10
CA ASP A 261 -3.29 -18.25 -8.91
C ASP A 261 -2.33 -17.20 -8.32
N GLU A 262 -1.20 -16.99 -8.98
CA GLU A 262 -0.11 -16.11 -8.52
C GLU A 262 -0.52 -14.65 -8.33
N ARG A 263 -1.69 -14.24 -8.84
CA ARG A 263 -2.24 -12.89 -8.68
C ARG A 263 -2.73 -12.62 -7.26
N PHE A 264 -3.07 -13.68 -6.50
CA PHE A 264 -3.62 -13.53 -5.17
C PHE A 264 -2.53 -13.45 -4.10
N ASP A 265 -2.62 -12.42 -3.26
CA ASP A 265 -1.73 -12.16 -2.14
C ASP A 265 -2.53 -11.97 -0.85
N LEU A 266 -2.14 -12.62 0.24
CA LEU A 266 -2.84 -12.52 1.52
C LEU A 266 -2.21 -11.42 2.38
N ASN A 267 -3.02 -10.42 2.76
CA ASN A 267 -2.61 -9.24 3.51
C ASN A 267 -3.38 -9.11 4.83
N PHE A 268 -2.66 -8.88 5.91
CA PHE A 268 -3.23 -8.78 7.25
C PHE A 268 -3.05 -7.38 7.84
N HIS A 269 -4.11 -6.85 8.44
CA HIS A 269 -4.07 -5.55 9.10
C HIS A 269 -4.85 -5.60 10.42
N ASN A 270 -4.26 -5.08 11.47
CA ASN A 270 -4.99 -4.89 12.71
C ASN A 270 -6.15 -3.93 12.50
N VAL A 271 -7.31 -4.27 13.03
CA VAL A 271 -8.41 -3.30 13.12
C VAL A 271 -7.97 -2.16 14.04
N GLY A 272 -8.19 -0.93 13.61
CA GLY A 272 -7.84 0.27 14.37
C GLY A 272 -9.07 1.04 14.84
N ASN A 273 -8.96 1.73 15.97
CA ASN A 273 -9.99 2.65 16.45
C ASN A 273 -9.91 3.98 15.69
N TRP A 274 -10.54 4.01 14.53
CA TRP A 274 -10.68 5.18 13.67
C TRP A 274 -12.13 5.68 13.72
N GLY A 275 -12.33 6.97 13.87
CA GLY A 275 -13.67 7.56 14.05
C GLY A 275 -14.24 7.42 15.47
N ASP A 276 -15.56 7.40 15.59
CA ASP A 276 -16.29 7.51 16.88
C ASP A 276 -16.56 6.15 17.55
N LYS A 277 -16.23 5.03 16.89
CA LYS A 277 -16.46 3.68 17.43
C LYS A 277 -15.28 3.24 18.29
N CYS A 278 -15.58 2.79 19.51
CA CYS A 278 -14.62 2.12 20.36
C CYS A 278 -14.76 0.60 20.15
N ILE A 279 -13.76 -0.02 19.54
CA ILE A 279 -13.69 -1.47 19.30
C ILE A 279 -12.46 -2.03 20.00
N ASP A 280 -12.52 -3.30 20.37
CA ASP A 280 -11.36 -4.00 20.88
C ASP A 280 -10.31 -4.16 19.78
N ILE A 281 -9.06 -3.84 20.11
CA ILE A 281 -7.94 -3.91 19.18
C ILE A 281 -6.82 -4.79 19.73
N ILE A 282 -6.11 -5.45 18.81
CA ILE A 282 -4.86 -6.12 19.14
C ILE A 282 -3.77 -5.05 19.20
N LYS A 283 -3.04 -4.97 20.31
CA LYS A 283 -2.00 -3.96 20.50
C LYS A 283 -0.72 -4.25 19.70
N ASN A 284 -0.38 -5.53 19.54
CA ASN A 284 0.79 -5.97 18.78
C ASN A 284 0.47 -5.96 17.28
N ASN A 285 1.47 -5.68 16.46
CA ASN A 285 1.33 -5.83 15.01
C ASN A 285 1.43 -7.32 14.65
N VAL A 286 0.29 -7.92 14.31
CA VAL A 286 0.21 -9.35 13.95
C VAL A 286 0.40 -9.61 12.45
N ALA A 287 0.56 -8.56 11.65
CA ALA A 287 0.65 -8.72 10.20
C ALA A 287 1.85 -9.57 9.79
N LEU A 288 3.03 -9.35 10.40
CA LEU A 288 4.23 -10.13 10.12
C LEU A 288 4.07 -11.61 10.53
N GLU A 289 3.52 -11.85 11.73
CA GLU A 289 3.27 -13.21 12.24
C GLU A 289 2.33 -14.00 11.31
N LEU A 290 1.23 -13.39 10.87
CA LEU A 290 0.28 -14.04 9.97
C LEU A 290 0.82 -14.19 8.54
N SER A 291 1.70 -13.28 8.09
CA SER A 291 2.41 -13.44 6.82
C SER A 291 3.37 -14.62 6.86
N GLU A 292 4.16 -14.77 7.93
CA GLU A 292 5.04 -15.93 8.14
C GLU A 292 4.23 -17.24 8.20
N LEU A 293 3.11 -17.25 8.92
CA LEU A 293 2.20 -18.39 8.94
C LEU A 293 1.67 -18.73 7.55
N THR A 294 1.26 -17.71 6.77
CA THR A 294 0.76 -17.90 5.40
C THR A 294 1.81 -18.60 4.53
N VAL A 295 3.04 -18.12 4.55
CA VAL A 295 4.14 -18.70 3.77
C VAL A 295 4.49 -20.12 4.26
N SER A 296 4.48 -20.35 5.56
CA SER A 296 4.71 -21.71 6.13
C SER A 296 3.64 -22.72 5.71
N LEU A 297 2.43 -22.25 5.41
CA LEU A 297 1.32 -23.07 4.90
C LEU A 297 1.31 -23.17 3.36
N GLY A 298 2.32 -22.64 2.66
CA GLY A 298 2.47 -22.68 1.21
C GLY A 298 1.68 -21.60 0.46
N GLY A 299 1.21 -20.56 1.15
CA GLY A 299 0.57 -19.41 0.53
C GLY A 299 1.53 -18.28 0.23
N LYS A 300 1.02 -17.21 -0.39
CA LYS A 300 1.73 -15.98 -0.75
C LYS A 300 1.29 -14.83 0.17
N SER A 301 2.27 -14.09 0.74
CA SER A 301 2.03 -12.89 1.54
C SER A 301 3.21 -11.92 1.41
N GLU A 302 3.14 -11.06 0.39
CA GLU A 302 4.18 -10.10 0.07
C GLU A 302 3.85 -8.68 0.57
N GLY A 303 2.58 -8.41 0.88
CA GLY A 303 2.10 -7.07 1.19
C GLY A 303 2.88 -6.35 2.31
N ILE A 304 3.32 -7.07 3.35
CA ILE A 304 4.13 -6.46 4.42
C ILE A 304 5.54 -6.07 3.95
N LEU A 305 6.07 -6.75 2.94
CA LEU A 305 7.41 -6.52 2.39
C LEU A 305 7.49 -5.22 1.59
N TRP A 306 6.36 -4.68 1.12
CA TRP A 306 6.31 -3.35 0.49
C TRP A 306 6.84 -2.25 1.40
N ASN A 307 6.82 -2.45 2.72
CA ASN A 307 7.40 -1.50 3.68
C ASN A 307 8.94 -1.41 3.61
N LEU A 308 9.59 -2.34 2.94
CA LEU A 308 11.02 -2.34 2.66
C LEU A 308 11.36 -1.74 1.28
N MET A 309 10.36 -1.39 0.47
CA MET A 309 10.59 -0.83 -0.87
C MET A 309 10.87 0.67 -0.80
N PRO A 310 11.62 1.22 -1.77
CA PRO A 310 11.89 2.65 -1.82
C PRO A 310 10.58 3.44 -1.91
N ASN A 311 10.55 4.61 -1.29
CA ASN A 311 9.41 5.52 -1.33
C ASN A 311 8.08 4.92 -0.80
N SER A 312 8.14 3.89 0.05
CA SER A 312 6.97 3.16 0.57
C SER A 312 6.30 3.80 1.78
N TYR A 313 6.80 4.93 2.28
CA TYR A 313 6.16 5.63 3.39
C TYR A 313 4.72 6.05 3.04
N CYS A 314 3.93 6.29 4.09
CA CYS A 314 2.51 6.55 3.96
C CYS A 314 2.19 7.66 2.94
N TYR A 315 1.27 7.39 2.02
CA TYR A 315 0.83 8.33 0.99
C TYR A 315 0.37 9.68 1.57
N ALA A 316 -0.21 9.70 2.77
CA ALA A 316 -0.64 10.94 3.44
C ALA A 316 0.53 11.88 3.79
N GLY A 317 1.76 11.36 3.86
CA GLY A 317 2.99 12.14 4.04
C GLY A 317 3.60 12.66 2.74
N LYS A 318 3.07 12.31 1.57
CA LYS A 318 3.57 12.73 0.25
C LYS A 318 2.92 14.04 -0.20
N LYS A 319 3.70 14.96 -0.76
CA LYS A 319 3.21 16.30 -1.15
C LYS A 319 2.20 16.23 -2.28
N ASN A 320 2.50 15.49 -3.35
CA ASN A 320 1.66 15.36 -4.54
C ASN A 320 0.62 14.22 -4.42
N ASN A 321 0.18 13.92 -3.20
CA ASN A 321 -0.83 12.90 -2.95
C ASN A 321 -2.04 13.54 -2.24
N PHE A 322 -3.22 13.42 -2.86
CA PHE A 322 -4.47 14.01 -2.39
C PHE A 322 -5.58 12.97 -2.33
N VAL A 323 -6.46 13.11 -1.35
CA VAL A 323 -7.73 12.39 -1.29
C VAL A 323 -8.84 13.39 -1.60
N ILE A 324 -9.68 13.11 -2.59
CA ILE A 324 -10.76 14.01 -3.03
C ILE A 324 -12.10 13.37 -2.70
N GLY A 325 -12.87 14.03 -1.85
CA GLY A 325 -14.22 13.65 -1.46
C GLY A 325 -15.24 13.83 -2.58
N SER A 326 -16.38 13.17 -2.44
CA SER A 326 -17.47 13.25 -3.43
C SER A 326 -18.05 14.66 -3.62
N ASP A 327 -17.83 15.54 -2.65
CA ASP A 327 -18.21 16.95 -2.65
C ASP A 327 -17.08 17.91 -3.04
N GLY A 328 -15.91 17.39 -3.44
CA GLY A 328 -14.74 18.19 -3.78
C GLY A 328 -13.89 18.64 -2.60
N MET A 329 -14.19 18.22 -1.37
CA MET A 329 -13.31 18.41 -0.22
C MET A 329 -11.99 17.67 -0.43
N VAL A 330 -10.86 18.27 -0.05
CA VAL A 330 -9.52 17.70 -0.20
C VAL A 330 -8.96 17.30 1.15
N TYR A 331 -8.47 16.05 1.21
CA TYR A 331 -7.89 15.44 2.39
C TYR A 331 -6.49 14.89 2.10
N LYS A 332 -5.76 14.50 3.15
CA LYS A 332 -4.50 13.74 3.04
C LYS A 332 -4.69 12.25 3.37
N CYS A 333 -5.63 11.90 4.21
CA CYS A 333 -5.79 10.56 4.76
C CYS A 333 -7.21 10.03 4.60
N THR A 334 -7.38 8.77 4.21
CA THR A 334 -8.70 8.13 4.03
C THR A 334 -9.32 7.65 5.33
N VAL A 335 -8.57 7.57 6.45
CA VAL A 335 -9.11 7.06 7.73
C VAL A 335 -9.47 8.16 8.72
N LEU A 336 -8.90 9.36 8.61
CA LEU A 336 -9.25 10.52 9.46
C LEU A 336 -10.19 11.49 8.76
N LEU A 337 -11.20 10.99 8.05
CA LEU A 337 -12.09 11.81 7.20
C LEU A 337 -12.84 12.92 7.96
N TYR A 338 -13.07 12.73 9.27
CA TYR A 338 -13.84 13.66 10.10
C TYR A 338 -12.96 14.52 11.03
N ASP A 339 -11.64 14.42 10.91
CA ASP A 339 -10.70 15.29 11.64
C ASP A 339 -10.43 16.56 10.81
N GLU A 340 -10.71 17.73 11.38
CA GLU A 340 -10.54 19.01 10.69
C GLU A 340 -9.10 19.29 10.24
N ARG A 341 -8.10 18.68 10.87
CA ARG A 341 -6.71 18.76 10.45
C ARG A 341 -6.46 18.03 9.13
N ASN A 342 -7.35 17.09 8.77
CA ASN A 342 -7.31 16.37 7.52
C ASN A 342 -8.03 17.08 6.38
N HIS A 343 -8.89 18.04 6.67
CA HIS A 343 -9.57 18.88 5.67
C HIS A 343 -8.61 19.97 5.21
N ILE A 344 -7.72 19.64 4.26
CA ILE A 344 -6.64 20.51 3.83
C ILE A 344 -7.02 21.50 2.73
N GLY A 345 -8.22 21.41 2.18
CA GLY A 345 -8.65 22.31 1.12
C GLY A 345 -9.90 21.86 0.38
N ASN A 346 -10.15 22.52 -0.75
CA ASN A 346 -11.29 22.24 -1.61
C ASN A 346 -10.90 22.30 -3.09
N LEU A 347 -11.63 21.54 -3.91
CA LEU A 347 -11.62 21.68 -5.36
C LEU A 347 -12.61 22.77 -5.79
N GLU A 348 -12.11 23.86 -6.36
CA GLU A 348 -12.92 24.95 -6.84
C GLU A 348 -12.50 25.35 -8.26
N ASN A 349 -13.45 25.33 -9.20
CA ASN A 349 -13.21 25.72 -10.60
C ASN A 349 -12.00 25.02 -11.24
N GLY A 350 -11.84 23.71 -11.02
CA GLY A 350 -10.73 22.92 -11.55
C GLY A 350 -9.35 23.23 -10.94
N LYS A 351 -9.33 23.80 -9.73
CA LYS A 351 -8.10 24.05 -8.96
C LYS A 351 -8.26 23.53 -7.54
N LEU A 352 -7.20 22.95 -7.01
CA LEU A 352 -7.14 22.67 -5.57
C LEU A 352 -6.72 23.95 -4.84
N LYS A 353 -7.58 24.41 -3.94
CA LYS A 353 -7.26 25.47 -2.98
C LYS A 353 -6.83 24.80 -1.67
N ILE A 354 -5.54 24.73 -1.45
CA ILE A 354 -4.93 24.05 -0.30
C ILE A 354 -4.61 25.05 0.80
N ASP A 355 -4.88 24.68 2.03
CA ASP A 355 -4.40 25.36 3.24
C ASP A 355 -3.00 24.82 3.58
N ASP A 356 -1.97 25.59 3.26
CA ASP A 356 -0.56 25.22 3.45
C ASP A 356 -0.22 24.86 4.92
N LYS A 357 -0.90 25.50 5.89
CA LYS A 357 -0.68 25.21 7.31
C LYS A 357 -1.21 23.83 7.67
N LYS A 358 -2.38 23.48 7.19
CA LYS A 358 -2.95 22.15 7.40
C LYS A 358 -2.16 21.07 6.65
N GLU A 359 -1.80 21.32 5.39
CA GLU A 359 -0.98 20.39 4.61
C GLU A 359 0.36 20.12 5.28
N SER A 360 1.03 21.15 5.79
CA SER A 360 2.33 21.01 6.45
C SER A 360 2.31 20.08 7.66
N LEU A 361 1.17 19.90 8.35
CA LEU A 361 1.04 18.93 9.43
C LEU A 361 1.30 17.48 8.97
N TRP A 362 1.02 17.20 7.70
CA TRP A 362 1.12 15.87 7.10
C TRP A 362 2.45 15.64 6.39
N VAL A 363 2.92 16.65 5.64
CA VAL A 363 4.05 16.48 4.69
C VAL A 363 5.38 17.01 5.22
N ALA A 364 5.40 17.78 6.32
CA ALA A 364 6.61 18.32 6.89
C ALA A 364 7.64 17.21 7.18
N ASP A 365 8.90 17.53 6.91
CA ASP A 365 10.01 16.67 7.26
C ASP A 365 10.12 16.54 8.79
N LYS A 366 10.22 15.30 9.25
CA LYS A 366 10.34 14.95 10.68
C LYS A 366 11.57 14.08 10.94
N MET A 367 12.49 14.01 9.98
CA MET A 367 13.71 13.24 10.12
C MET A 367 14.59 13.81 11.23
N THR A 368 15.25 12.92 11.94
CA THR A 368 16.25 13.22 12.95
C THR A 368 17.59 12.65 12.51
N ASP A 369 18.71 13.04 13.16
CA ASP A 369 20.04 12.52 12.84
C ASP A 369 20.08 10.98 12.81
N ARG A 370 19.32 10.32 13.68
CA ARG A 370 19.16 8.86 13.70
C ARG A 370 18.56 8.30 12.39
N CYS A 371 17.69 9.06 11.74
CA CYS A 371 17.03 8.58 10.51
C CYS A 371 18.00 8.52 9.32
N PHE A 372 19.01 9.38 9.29
CA PHE A 372 20.03 9.40 8.24
C PHE A 372 20.98 8.20 8.27
N SER A 373 21.10 7.52 9.41
CA SER A 373 21.85 6.26 9.54
C SER A 373 20.96 5.02 9.65
N CYS A 374 19.65 5.19 9.49
CA CYS A 374 18.70 4.08 9.61
C CYS A 374 18.64 3.26 8.32
N PRO A 375 18.75 1.92 8.37
CA PRO A 375 18.66 1.09 7.17
C PRO A 375 17.38 1.31 6.34
N ILE A 376 16.24 1.58 6.98
CA ILE A 376 14.97 1.87 6.31
C ILE A 376 14.68 3.38 6.18
N GLY A 377 15.69 4.24 6.30
CA GLY A 377 15.52 5.69 6.29
C GLY A 377 14.81 6.20 5.04
N THR A 378 15.18 5.70 3.86
CA THR A 378 14.61 6.09 2.56
C THR A 378 13.18 5.55 2.33
N ALA A 379 12.81 4.44 2.94
CA ALA A 379 11.44 3.92 2.89
C ALA A 379 10.52 4.59 3.92
N CYS A 380 11.05 5.04 5.05
CA CYS A 380 10.27 5.55 6.18
C CYS A 380 10.16 7.07 6.22
N LEU A 381 11.26 7.81 5.96
CA LEU A 381 11.43 9.26 6.10
C LEU A 381 10.88 9.83 7.43
N ASN A 382 10.84 9.02 8.49
CA ASN A 382 10.14 9.30 9.75
C ASN A 382 8.67 9.76 9.57
N LYS A 383 8.08 9.46 8.42
CA LYS A 383 6.68 9.77 8.07
C LYS A 383 5.73 8.61 8.36
N LYS A 384 6.09 7.68 9.24
CA LYS A 384 5.27 6.57 9.78
C LYS A 384 3.80 6.63 9.32
N CYS A 385 2.84 6.52 10.22
CA CYS A 385 1.46 6.91 9.97
C CYS A 385 1.25 8.36 10.45
N PRO A 386 1.12 9.36 9.55
CA PRO A 386 0.94 10.75 9.97
C PRO A 386 -0.29 10.95 10.85
N ALA A 387 -1.36 10.17 10.63
CA ALA A 387 -2.56 10.18 11.44
C ALA A 387 -2.28 9.81 12.91
N LEU A 388 -1.43 8.81 13.17
CA LEU A 388 -1.02 8.44 14.51
C LEU A 388 -0.09 9.49 15.14
N LEU A 389 0.81 10.08 14.35
CA LEU A 389 1.67 11.16 14.81
C LEU A 389 0.86 12.40 15.24
N LEU A 390 -0.17 12.77 14.47
CA LEU A 390 -1.09 13.86 14.82
C LEU A 390 -1.86 13.59 16.11
N SER A 391 -2.18 12.34 16.38
CA SER A 391 -2.86 11.93 17.61
C SER A 391 -1.92 11.73 18.80
N LYS A 392 -0.60 11.96 18.65
CA LYS A 392 0.45 11.73 19.67
C LYS A 392 0.48 10.29 20.23
N LYS A 393 0.05 9.32 19.43
CA LYS A 393 -0.04 7.91 19.86
C LYS A 393 1.20 7.08 19.57
N VAL A 394 2.20 7.61 18.84
CA VAL A 394 3.38 6.86 18.43
C VAL A 394 4.64 7.71 18.58
N GLU A 395 5.55 7.27 19.42
CA GLU A 395 6.89 7.87 19.60
C GLU A 395 8.01 7.02 18.97
N ASN A 396 7.77 5.72 18.72
CA ASN A 396 8.79 4.75 18.33
C ASN A 396 8.85 4.52 16.82
N CYS A 397 10.00 3.98 16.35
CA CYS A 397 10.18 3.51 14.98
C CYS A 397 9.15 2.44 14.62
N LEU A 398 8.84 2.31 13.31
CA LEU A 398 7.86 1.34 12.79
C LEU A 398 8.26 -0.10 13.09
N TYR A 399 9.54 -0.41 12.91
CA TYR A 399 10.11 -1.75 13.04
C TYR A 399 11.36 -1.72 13.89
N ASN A 400 11.57 -2.77 14.67
CA ASN A 400 12.84 -3.06 15.32
C ASN A 400 13.70 -3.94 14.40
N HIS A 401 14.96 -4.16 14.78
CA HIS A 401 15.91 -4.94 13.97
C HIS A 401 15.48 -6.41 13.81
N GLU A 402 14.85 -6.99 14.79
CA GLU A 402 14.35 -8.37 14.73
C GLU A 402 13.24 -8.52 13.70
N GLU A 403 12.25 -7.60 13.70
CA GLU A 403 11.17 -7.59 12.70
C GLU A 403 11.70 -7.39 11.29
N LEU A 404 12.69 -6.52 11.09
CA LEU A 404 13.33 -6.31 9.79
C LEU A 404 14.05 -7.58 9.31
N ASN A 405 14.75 -8.27 10.20
CA ASN A 405 15.39 -9.54 9.86
C ASN A 405 14.37 -10.65 9.53
N ARG A 406 13.24 -10.70 10.24
CA ARG A 406 12.12 -11.60 9.91
C ARG A 406 11.54 -11.31 8.53
N MET A 407 11.41 -10.03 8.14
CA MET A 407 10.97 -9.66 6.79
C MET A 407 11.95 -10.15 5.71
N LEU A 408 13.26 -10.04 5.92
CA LEU A 408 14.26 -10.59 4.99
C LEU A 408 14.18 -12.12 4.88
N LYS A 409 13.95 -12.81 6.00
CA LYS A 409 13.71 -14.27 5.98
C LYS A 409 12.43 -14.61 5.19
N LEU A 410 11.38 -13.82 5.37
CA LEU A 410 10.12 -13.99 4.64
C LEU A 410 10.30 -13.76 3.12
N MET A 411 11.17 -12.82 2.72
CA MET A 411 11.57 -12.63 1.32
C MET A 411 12.30 -13.87 0.77
N ASP A 412 13.23 -14.43 1.53
CA ASP A 412 13.97 -15.65 1.12
C ASP A 412 13.05 -16.84 0.93
N GLN A 413 12.11 -17.07 1.84
CA GLN A 413 11.14 -18.16 1.79
C GLN A 413 10.23 -18.05 0.54
N GLN A 414 9.97 -16.85 0.05
CA GLN A 414 9.16 -16.58 -1.15
C GLN A 414 10.01 -16.39 -2.42
N ASN A 415 11.33 -16.62 -2.36
CA ASN A 415 12.28 -16.46 -3.48
C ASN A 415 12.30 -15.04 -4.09
N LEU A 416 12.18 -14.01 -3.27
CA LEU A 416 12.08 -12.61 -3.70
C LEU A 416 13.44 -11.88 -3.76
N PHE A 417 14.56 -12.54 -3.47
CA PHE A 417 15.88 -11.92 -3.60
C PHE A 417 16.27 -11.75 -5.06
N THR A 418 16.79 -10.56 -5.41
CA THR A 418 17.22 -10.22 -6.77
C THR A 418 18.39 -11.09 -7.21
N TYR A 419 19.36 -11.29 -6.32
CA TYR A 419 20.58 -12.06 -6.59
C TYR A 419 20.88 -13.08 -5.49
N THR A 420 21.56 -14.14 -5.89
CA THR A 420 22.11 -15.16 -4.98
C THR A 420 23.57 -15.38 -5.30
N VAL A 421 24.43 -15.20 -4.28
CA VAL A 421 25.86 -15.55 -4.30
C VAL A 421 26.04 -16.81 -3.46
N ALA A 422 26.13 -17.97 -4.12
CA ALA A 422 26.13 -19.30 -3.50
C ALA A 422 27.40 -20.08 -3.79
#